data_39781cd80e4c1a78eccb36a78497bbfb
#
_entry.id   39781cd80e4c1a78eccb36a78497bbfb
#
_cell.length_a   1.000
_cell.length_b   1.000
_cell.length_c   1.000
_cell.angle_alpha   90.00
_cell.angle_beta   90.00
_cell.angle_gamma   90.00
#
_symmetry.space_group_name_H-M   'P 1'
#
loop_
_entity.id
_entity.type
_entity.pdbx_description
1 polymer ?
#
loop_
_entity_poly.entity_id
_entity_poly.type
_entity_poly.pdbx_seq_one_letter_code
_entity_poly.pdbx_strand_id
1 'polypeptide(L)'
;MAENKTIVVWSKQGCSYCEEVKVYLESKGLDYQTIDITEKEDRRDILEAKYGVRHVPVVELGHGTLYEAVTKVGIEHVEELLTKYS
;
A
#
# COMPACT_ATOMS: atom_id res chain seq x y z
N MET A 1 -9.70 -13.08 -18.92
CA MET A 1 -8.59 -12.84 -18.35
C MET A 1 -8.72 -12.40 -16.99
N ALA A 2 -7.90 -12.80 -16.30
CA ALA A 2 -7.99 -12.54 -14.92
C ALA A 2 -7.97 -11.06 -14.67
N GLU A 3 -8.52 -10.67 -13.60
CA GLU A 3 -8.43 -9.33 -13.22
C GLU A 3 -7.03 -9.01 -12.92
N ASN A 4 -6.62 -7.82 -13.26
CA ASN A 4 -5.31 -7.31 -12.94
C ASN A 4 -5.39 -6.48 -11.70
N LYS A 5 -4.99 -7.07 -10.59
CA LYS A 5 -4.90 -6.33 -9.35
C LYS A 5 -3.55 -5.64 -9.30
N THR A 6 -3.57 -4.36 -9.00
CA THR A 6 -2.35 -3.58 -8.84
C THR A 6 -2.23 -3.20 -7.38
N ILE A 7 -1.11 -3.55 -6.78
CA ILE A 7 -0.87 -3.23 -5.37
C ILE A 7 0.31 -2.28 -5.29
N VAL A 8 0.13 -1.16 -4.61
CA VAL A 8 1.18 -0.17 -4.43
C VAL A 8 1.33 0.07 -2.93
N VAL A 9 2.57 0.00 -2.46
CA VAL A 9 2.89 0.22 -1.06
C VAL A 9 3.72 1.48 -0.95
N TRP A 10 3.19 2.48 -0.24
CA TRP A 10 3.95 3.69 0.08
C TRP A 10 4.75 3.39 1.33
N SER A 11 6.05 3.57 1.26
CA SER A 11 6.93 3.16 2.35
C SER A 11 8.08 4.13 2.51
N LYS A 12 8.88 3.93 3.57
CA LYS A 12 10.11 4.67 3.76
C LYS A 12 11.12 3.75 4.43
N GLN A 13 12.39 4.14 4.36
CA GLN A 13 13.45 3.36 4.99
C GLN A 13 13.30 3.42 6.49
N GLY A 14 13.61 2.30 7.15
CA GLY A 14 13.55 2.22 8.60
C GLY A 14 12.15 2.07 9.15
N CYS A 15 11.17 1.83 8.31
CA CYS A 15 9.79 1.68 8.76
C CYS A 15 9.48 0.20 8.94
N SER A 16 9.36 -0.24 10.19
CA SER A 16 9.13 -1.66 10.47
C SER A 16 7.77 -2.11 9.97
N TYR A 17 6.75 -1.27 10.08
CA TYR A 17 5.42 -1.63 9.60
C TYR A 17 5.41 -1.75 8.08
N CYS A 18 6.19 -0.92 7.39
CA CYS A 18 6.29 -1.04 5.94
C CYS A 18 6.91 -2.37 5.54
N GLU A 19 7.93 -2.80 6.28
CA GLU A 19 8.55 -4.09 6.00
C GLU A 19 7.59 -5.24 6.27
N GLU A 20 6.80 -5.14 7.33
CA GLU A 20 5.82 -6.17 7.62
C GLU A 20 4.82 -6.32 6.49
N VAL A 21 4.36 -5.21 5.94
CA VAL A 21 3.43 -5.25 4.82
C VAL A 21 4.06 -5.93 3.61
N LYS A 22 5.30 -5.59 3.31
CA LYS A 22 5.97 -6.18 2.16
C LYS A 22 6.15 -7.68 2.34
N VAL A 23 6.57 -8.11 3.52
CA VAL A 23 6.75 -9.53 3.81
C VAL A 23 5.41 -10.26 3.70
N TYR A 24 4.36 -9.63 4.23
CA TYR A 24 3.03 -10.23 4.16
C TYR A 24 2.59 -10.46 2.71
N LEU A 25 2.77 -9.45 1.87
CA LEU A 25 2.37 -9.57 0.47
C LEU A 25 3.19 -10.63 -0.25
N GLU A 26 4.49 -10.68 0.04
CA GLU A 26 5.36 -11.68 -0.56
C GLU A 26 4.97 -13.08 -0.11
N SER A 27 4.57 -13.24 1.15
CA SER A 27 4.17 -14.54 1.66
C SER A 27 2.89 -15.04 1.02
N LYS A 28 2.08 -14.13 0.48
CA LYS A 28 0.86 -14.48 -0.23
C LYS A 28 1.10 -14.67 -1.72
N GLY A 29 2.34 -14.50 -2.18
CA GLY A 29 2.64 -14.65 -3.59
C GLY A 29 2.09 -13.53 -4.45
N LEU A 30 1.91 -12.35 -3.86
CA LEU A 30 1.34 -11.21 -4.57
C LEU A 30 2.44 -10.27 -5.03
N ASP A 31 2.30 -9.79 -6.26
CA ASP A 31 3.20 -8.77 -6.78
C ASP A 31 2.75 -7.41 -6.30
N TYR A 32 3.70 -6.53 -6.03
CA TYR A 32 3.40 -5.18 -5.61
C TYR A 32 4.50 -4.25 -6.04
N GLN A 33 4.17 -2.97 -6.10
CA GLN A 33 5.14 -1.91 -6.36
C GLN A 33 5.28 -1.07 -5.11
N THR A 34 6.42 -0.42 -4.96
CA THR A 34 6.66 0.43 -3.82
C THR A 34 6.95 1.84 -4.27
N ILE A 35 6.48 2.80 -3.46
CA ILE A 35 6.83 4.20 -3.64
C ILE A 35 7.55 4.63 -2.37
N ASP A 36 8.84 4.90 -2.48
CA ASP A 36 9.67 5.27 -1.35
C ASP A 36 9.57 6.78 -1.13
N ILE A 37 9.19 7.18 0.06
CA ILE A 37 9.08 8.61 0.38
C ILE A 37 10.24 9.12 1.21
N THR A 38 11.26 8.29 1.43
CA THR A 38 12.43 8.70 2.20
C THR A 38 13.06 9.93 1.55
N GLU A 39 13.09 11.04 2.29
CA GLU A 39 13.65 12.30 1.80
C GLU A 39 12.99 12.80 0.51
N LYS A 40 11.73 12.41 0.29
CA LYS A 40 10.97 12.83 -0.89
C LYS A 40 9.72 13.54 -0.45
N GLU A 41 9.87 14.83 -0.10
CA GLU A 41 8.73 15.59 0.40
C GLU A 41 7.62 15.74 -0.63
N ASP A 42 7.99 15.83 -1.91
CA ASP A 42 6.99 15.94 -2.95
C ASP A 42 6.10 14.71 -3.01
N ARG A 43 6.65 13.52 -2.71
CA ARG A 43 5.83 12.31 -2.68
C ARG A 43 4.92 12.30 -1.48
N ARG A 44 5.36 12.85 -0.34
CA ARG A 44 4.48 12.99 0.81
C ARG A 44 3.34 13.95 0.52
N ASP A 45 3.63 15.03 -0.22
CA ASP A 45 2.59 15.96 -0.61
C ASP A 45 1.54 15.29 -1.48
N ILE A 46 1.98 14.41 -2.40
CA ILE A 46 1.05 13.67 -3.24
C ILE A 46 0.19 12.74 -2.38
N LEU A 47 0.81 12.06 -1.43
CA LEU A 47 0.09 11.13 -0.56
C LEU A 47 -0.98 11.87 0.24
N GLU A 48 -0.62 13.04 0.77
CA GLU A 48 -1.57 13.83 1.53
C GLU A 48 -2.70 14.34 0.64
N ALA A 49 -2.39 14.72 -0.59
CA ALA A 49 -3.42 15.19 -1.50
C ALA A 49 -4.39 14.07 -1.87
N LYS A 50 -3.90 12.83 -1.94
CA LYS A 50 -4.75 11.71 -2.31
C LYS A 50 -5.58 11.22 -1.14
N TYR A 51 -4.99 11.12 0.04
CA TYR A 51 -5.63 10.41 1.15
C TYR A 51 -5.68 11.20 2.43
N GLY A 52 -5.13 12.39 2.45
CA GLY A 52 -5.17 13.21 3.65
C GLY A 52 -4.21 12.78 4.74
N VAL A 53 -3.22 11.95 4.43
CA VAL A 53 -2.26 11.48 5.41
C VAL A 53 -0.85 11.65 4.88
N ARG A 54 0.10 11.78 5.80
CA ARG A 54 1.51 11.87 5.43
C ARG A 54 2.33 10.72 6.02
N HIS A 55 1.68 9.79 6.69
CA HIS A 55 2.39 8.65 7.28
C HIS A 55 2.37 7.46 6.32
N VAL A 56 3.26 6.52 6.56
CA VAL A 56 3.31 5.25 5.84
C VAL A 56 3.31 4.14 6.88
N PRO A 57 2.96 2.92 6.51
CA PRO A 57 2.65 2.45 5.17
C PRO A 57 1.23 2.80 4.74
N VAL A 58 1.05 3.01 3.45
CA VAL A 58 -0.27 3.12 2.85
C VAL A 58 -0.28 2.12 1.70
N VAL A 59 -1.30 1.28 1.65
CA VAL A 59 -1.41 0.24 0.63
C VAL A 59 -2.58 0.57 -0.26
N GLU A 60 -2.30 0.70 -1.55
CA GLU A 60 -3.34 0.92 -2.55
C GLU A 60 -3.62 -0.37 -3.29
N LEU A 61 -4.87 -0.67 -3.50
CA LEU A 61 -5.28 -1.82 -4.29
C LEU A 61 -6.18 -1.35 -5.42
N GLY A 62 -5.71 -1.58 -6.65
CA GLY A 62 -6.49 -1.29 -7.83
C GLY A 62 -7.04 -2.58 -8.41
N HIS A 63 -8.31 -2.57 -8.77
CA HIS A 63 -8.96 -3.75 -9.32
C HIS A 63 -9.93 -3.26 -10.40
N GLY A 64 -9.52 -3.42 -11.67
CA GLY A 64 -10.31 -2.87 -12.74
C GLY A 64 -10.29 -1.35 -12.69
N THR A 65 -11.47 -0.76 -12.61
CA THR A 65 -11.58 0.70 -12.52
C THR A 65 -11.70 1.17 -11.08
N LEU A 66 -11.68 0.26 -10.11
CA LEU A 66 -11.82 0.61 -8.70
C LEU A 66 -10.46 0.72 -8.04
N TYR A 67 -10.35 1.67 -7.13
CA TYR A 67 -9.14 1.84 -6.35
C TYR A 67 -9.54 2.05 -4.90
N GLU A 68 -8.89 1.31 -4.02
CA GLU A 68 -9.08 1.50 -2.59
C GLU A 68 -7.73 1.55 -1.91
N ALA A 69 -7.67 2.24 -0.79
CA ALA A 69 -6.42 2.36 -0.06
C ALA A 69 -6.66 2.11 1.42
N VAL A 70 -5.66 1.50 2.04
CA VAL A 70 -5.61 1.33 3.48
C VAL A 70 -4.62 2.35 4.00
N THR A 71 -5.12 3.32 4.77
CA THR A 71 -4.28 4.35 5.36
C THR A 71 -3.99 4.08 6.82
N LYS A 72 -4.64 3.09 7.42
CA LYS A 72 -4.39 2.72 8.79
C LYS A 72 -3.19 1.78 8.85
N VAL A 73 -2.38 1.95 9.88
CA VAL A 73 -1.18 1.14 10.05
C VAL A 73 -1.56 -0.20 10.67
N GLY A 74 -1.03 -1.27 10.08
CA GLY A 74 -1.25 -2.61 10.61
C GLY A 74 -1.62 -3.60 9.52
N ILE A 75 -1.09 -4.81 9.65
CA ILE A 75 -1.30 -5.83 8.63
C ILE A 75 -2.75 -6.27 8.57
N GLU A 76 -3.45 -6.25 9.69
CA GLU A 76 -4.84 -6.66 9.70
C GLU A 76 -5.69 -5.81 8.77
N HIS A 77 -5.35 -4.54 8.59
CA HIS A 77 -6.10 -3.68 7.69
C HIS A 77 -5.82 -4.04 6.24
N VAL A 78 -4.58 -4.42 5.94
CA VAL A 78 -4.22 -4.87 4.60
C VAL A 78 -4.93 -6.19 4.30
N GLU A 79 -4.98 -7.07 5.28
CA GLU A 79 -5.64 -8.35 5.12
C GLU A 79 -7.13 -8.17 4.83
N GLU A 80 -7.78 -7.24 5.53
CA GLU A 80 -9.18 -6.96 5.28
C GLU A 80 -9.41 -6.50 3.85
N LEU A 81 -8.53 -5.61 3.37
CA LEU A 81 -8.67 -5.10 2.01
C LEU A 81 -8.52 -6.22 0.99
N LEU A 82 -7.51 -7.07 1.16
CA LEU A 82 -7.27 -8.16 0.22
C LEU A 82 -8.41 -9.17 0.25
N THR A 83 -8.93 -9.46 1.43
CA THR A 83 -10.04 -10.40 1.56
C THR A 83 -11.28 -9.88 0.86
N LYS A 84 -11.49 -8.57 0.92
CA LYS A 84 -12.65 -7.95 0.30
C LYS A 84 -12.65 -8.17 -1.22
N TYR A 85 -11.47 -8.26 -1.82
CA TYR A 85 -11.35 -8.38 -3.26
C TYR A 85 -10.84 -9.74 -3.73
N SER A 86 -10.81 -10.71 -2.85
CA SER A 86 -10.33 -12.04 -3.25
C SER A 86 -11.47 -12.94 -3.73
#